data_4cacb3fdf2be17d3c752c216cb6fbef8
#
_entry.id   4cacb3fdf2be17d3c752c216cb6fbef8
#
_cell.length_a   1.000
_cell.length_b   1.000
_cell.length_c   1.000
_cell.angle_alpha   90.00
_cell.angle_beta   90.00
_cell.angle_gamma   90.00
#
_symmetry.space_group_name_H-M   'P 1'
#
loop_
_entity.id
_entity.type
_entity.pdbx_description
1 polymer ?
#
loop_
_entity_poly.entity_id
_entity_poly.type
_entity_poly.pdbx_seq_one_letter_code
_entity_poly.pdbx_strand_id
1 'polypeptide(L)'
;MLQALTFFRGPQTWVLKSPQHSEQLPALTATFPDATVAFTHRDPVAVIQSTVTMMAYADRLRRTSIDPDWLINYWTDRIHRLLSAGVRDRDLVPAERSIDISFHQLNGNEITILESLYERAGVELTPGVRKSFERYLGSNPRGKHGSIRYDLQRHFGVSPEEVRSRFDFYFDRFDVRPEVGVRSGEN
;
A
#
# COMPACT_ATOMS: atom_id res chain seq x y z
N MET A 1 -7.29 9.91 19.86
CA MET A 1 -7.11 10.92 18.78
C MET A 1 -8.41 11.14 17.98
N LEU A 2 -9.05 10.11 17.39
CA LEU A 2 -10.31 10.29 16.64
C LEU A 2 -11.43 10.93 17.48
N GLN A 3 -11.63 10.49 18.72
CA GLN A 3 -12.59 11.08 19.65
C GLN A 3 -12.37 12.59 19.82
N ALA A 4 -11.11 13.02 20.00
CA ALA A 4 -10.79 14.44 20.11
C ALA A 4 -11.07 15.19 18.80
N LEU A 5 -10.76 14.61 17.66
CA LEU A 5 -11.07 15.21 16.35
C LEU A 5 -12.57 15.31 16.13
N THR A 6 -13.33 14.29 16.49
CA THR A 6 -14.80 14.30 16.41
C THR A 6 -15.40 15.34 17.34
N PHE A 7 -14.83 15.52 18.54
CA PHE A 7 -15.26 16.57 19.46
C PHE A 7 -15.12 17.98 18.85
N PHE A 8 -13.99 18.25 18.19
CA PHE A 8 -13.73 19.58 17.61
C PHE A 8 -14.37 19.81 16.25
N ARG A 9 -14.63 18.76 15.46
CA ARG A 9 -15.12 18.86 14.07
C ARG A 9 -16.55 18.37 13.88
N GLY A 10 -17.15 17.83 14.92
CA GLY A 10 -18.46 17.17 14.85
C GLY A 10 -18.38 15.74 14.27
N PRO A 11 -19.52 15.02 14.27
CA PRO A 11 -19.59 13.66 13.73
C PRO A 11 -19.39 13.69 12.20
N GLN A 12 -18.50 12.85 11.72
CA GLN A 12 -18.20 12.67 10.28
C GLN A 12 -17.59 11.32 10.02
N THR A 13 -17.64 10.87 8.76
CA THR A 13 -16.92 9.69 8.31
C THR A 13 -15.44 10.00 8.20
N TRP A 14 -14.60 9.19 8.87
CA TRP A 14 -13.16 9.31 8.86
C TRP A 14 -12.56 8.36 7.83
N VAL A 15 -11.69 8.88 6.97
CA VAL A 15 -10.85 8.07 6.09
C VAL A 15 -9.44 8.07 6.66
N LEU A 16 -8.96 6.87 7.03
CA LEU A 16 -7.64 6.68 7.62
C LEU A 16 -6.77 5.86 6.68
N LYS A 17 -5.48 6.18 6.63
CA LYS A 17 -4.52 5.43 5.82
C LYS A 17 -3.22 5.23 6.57
N SER A 18 -2.86 3.96 6.81
CA SER A 18 -1.54 3.58 7.30
C SER A 18 -1.25 2.12 6.94
N PRO A 19 -0.03 1.81 6.44
CA PRO A 19 0.38 0.42 6.23
C PRO A 19 0.37 -0.40 7.53
N GLN A 20 0.65 0.23 8.68
CA GLN A 20 0.68 -0.41 9.99
C GLN A 20 -0.68 -0.98 10.43
N HIS A 21 -1.78 -0.53 9.84
CA HIS A 21 -3.10 -1.12 10.12
C HIS A 21 -3.13 -2.62 9.78
N SER A 22 -2.36 -3.07 8.78
CA SER A 22 -2.30 -4.49 8.40
C SER A 22 -1.74 -5.40 9.50
N GLU A 23 -0.94 -4.86 10.43
CA GLU A 23 -0.43 -5.62 11.58
C GLU A 23 -1.37 -5.57 12.78
N GLN A 24 -2.40 -4.74 12.75
CA GLN A 24 -3.27 -4.45 13.87
C GLN A 24 -4.75 -4.75 13.55
N LEU A 25 -5.01 -5.62 12.58
CA LEU A 25 -6.38 -5.97 12.20
C LEU A 25 -7.23 -6.47 13.36
N PRO A 26 -6.73 -7.32 14.29
CA PRO A 26 -7.50 -7.72 15.46
C PRO A 26 -7.94 -6.54 16.33
N ALA A 27 -7.04 -5.59 16.60
CA ALA A 27 -7.37 -4.39 17.38
C ALA A 27 -8.26 -3.42 16.61
N LEU A 28 -8.04 -3.29 15.29
CA LEU A 28 -8.85 -2.45 14.40
C LEU A 28 -10.29 -2.93 14.37
N THR A 29 -10.52 -4.21 14.11
CA THR A 29 -11.86 -4.80 14.01
C THR A 29 -12.59 -4.81 15.35
N ALA A 30 -11.87 -5.01 16.46
CA ALA A 30 -12.45 -4.92 17.79
C ALA A 30 -12.86 -3.49 18.18
N THR A 31 -12.09 -2.48 17.71
CA THR A 31 -12.35 -1.06 18.05
C THR A 31 -13.38 -0.43 17.11
N PHE A 32 -13.35 -0.80 15.83
CA PHE A 32 -14.21 -0.27 14.76
C PHE A 32 -14.86 -1.44 14.01
N PRO A 33 -15.84 -2.12 14.61
CA PRO A 33 -16.45 -3.32 14.03
C PRO A 33 -17.25 -3.04 12.75
N ASP A 34 -17.59 -1.78 12.50
CA ASP A 34 -18.32 -1.27 11.34
C ASP A 34 -17.41 -0.66 10.25
N ALA A 35 -16.10 -0.64 10.47
CA ALA A 35 -15.17 -0.05 9.50
C ALA A 35 -15.14 -0.83 8.17
N THR A 36 -15.16 -0.09 7.06
CA THR A 36 -14.85 -0.64 5.73
C THR A 36 -13.36 -0.50 5.47
N VAL A 37 -12.73 -1.60 5.03
CA VAL A 37 -11.28 -1.67 4.84
C VAL A 37 -10.93 -1.95 3.39
N ALA A 38 -10.16 -1.05 2.77
CA ALA A 38 -9.54 -1.28 1.47
C ALA A 38 -8.09 -1.74 1.68
N PHE A 39 -7.78 -2.95 1.25
CA PHE A 39 -6.44 -3.50 1.25
C PHE A 39 -5.81 -3.27 -0.11
N THR A 40 -4.70 -2.55 -0.14
CA THR A 40 -3.98 -2.30 -1.38
C THR A 40 -2.76 -3.22 -1.47
N HIS A 41 -2.67 -4.00 -2.54
CA HIS A 41 -1.63 -5.00 -2.76
C HIS A 41 -0.69 -4.57 -3.87
N ARG A 42 0.60 -4.72 -3.62
CA ARG A 42 1.66 -4.42 -4.58
C ARG A 42 2.83 -5.38 -4.41
N ASP A 43 3.64 -5.56 -5.47
CA ASP A 43 4.89 -6.34 -5.41
C ASP A 43 5.74 -5.89 -4.21
N PRO A 44 5.98 -6.77 -3.21
CA PRO A 44 6.79 -6.45 -2.05
C PRO A 44 8.20 -5.97 -2.42
N VAL A 45 8.77 -6.47 -3.50
CA VAL A 45 10.10 -6.05 -3.98
C VAL A 45 10.07 -4.58 -4.41
N ALA A 46 9.03 -4.17 -5.14
CA ALA A 46 8.85 -2.77 -5.55
C ALA A 46 8.63 -1.85 -4.32
N VAL A 47 7.90 -2.34 -3.31
CA VAL A 47 7.69 -1.60 -2.06
C VAL A 47 8.99 -1.45 -1.28
N ILE A 48 9.77 -2.54 -1.11
CA ILE A 48 11.06 -2.52 -0.41
C ILE A 48 12.01 -1.58 -1.13
N GLN A 49 12.18 -1.72 -2.44
CA GLN A 49 13.05 -0.90 -3.26
C GLN A 49 12.75 0.60 -3.10
N SER A 50 11.47 0.97 -3.14
CA SER A 50 11.04 2.35 -2.93
C SER A 50 11.33 2.82 -1.50
N THR A 51 11.05 1.98 -0.51
CA THR A 51 11.23 2.30 0.91
C THR A 51 12.69 2.51 1.26
N VAL A 52 13.58 1.58 0.89
CA VAL A 52 15.02 1.70 1.22
C VAL A 52 15.66 2.90 0.52
N THR A 53 15.25 3.19 -0.72
CA THR A 53 15.75 4.37 -1.44
C THR A 53 15.32 5.67 -0.76
N MET A 54 14.04 5.75 -0.34
CA MET A 54 13.52 6.91 0.39
C MET A 54 14.21 7.07 1.75
N MET A 55 14.43 5.97 2.48
CA MET A 55 15.11 6.01 3.78
C MET A 55 16.59 6.37 3.64
N ALA A 56 17.29 5.84 2.64
CA ALA A 56 18.67 6.22 2.35
C ALA A 56 18.78 7.71 2.02
N TYR A 57 17.84 8.27 1.26
CA TYR A 57 17.80 9.71 1.00
C TYR A 57 17.57 10.52 2.28
N ALA A 58 16.62 10.13 3.11
CA ALA A 58 16.33 10.79 4.38
C ALA A 58 17.51 10.73 5.36
N ASP A 59 18.21 9.60 5.42
CA ASP A 59 19.39 9.42 6.28
C ASP A 59 20.56 10.32 5.83
N ARG A 60 20.76 10.52 4.53
CA ARG A 60 21.79 11.47 4.00
C ARG A 60 21.60 12.90 4.50
N LEU A 61 20.38 13.29 4.83
CA LEU A 61 20.09 14.61 5.37
C LEU A 61 20.42 14.75 6.86
N ARG A 62 20.64 13.62 7.57
CA ARG A 62 20.77 13.58 9.04
C ARG A 62 22.04 12.92 9.53
N ARG A 63 22.71 12.13 8.70
CA ARG A 63 23.87 11.30 9.05
C ARG A 63 25.01 11.54 8.09
N THR A 64 26.23 11.39 8.58
CA THR A 64 27.47 11.48 7.78
C THR A 64 27.73 10.23 6.95
N SER A 65 27.18 9.08 7.34
CA SER A 65 27.29 7.81 6.63
C SER A 65 25.95 7.05 6.68
N ILE A 66 25.72 6.24 5.65
CA ILE A 66 24.58 5.34 5.55
C ILE A 66 25.14 3.93 5.56
N ASP A 67 24.45 3.02 6.21
CA ASP A 67 24.68 1.58 6.14
C ASP A 67 23.62 0.95 5.22
N PRO A 68 23.95 0.66 3.95
CA PRO A 68 23.01 0.09 3.00
C PRO A 68 22.56 -1.32 3.40
N ASP A 69 23.47 -2.11 3.95
CA ASP A 69 23.18 -3.50 4.35
C ASP A 69 22.20 -3.54 5.52
N TRP A 70 22.39 -2.67 6.49
CA TRP A 70 21.42 -2.52 7.58
C TRP A 70 20.06 -2.06 7.06
N LEU A 71 20.02 -1.08 6.15
CA LEU A 71 18.75 -0.55 5.61
C LEU A 71 17.97 -1.63 4.88
N ILE A 72 18.60 -2.35 3.95
CA ILE A 72 17.90 -3.36 3.16
C ILE A 72 17.40 -4.51 4.03
N ASN A 73 18.23 -5.02 4.95
CA ASN A 73 17.86 -6.10 5.86
C ASN A 73 16.73 -5.68 6.80
N TYR A 74 16.84 -4.53 7.45
CA TYR A 74 15.83 -4.03 8.37
C TYR A 74 14.47 -3.85 7.68
N TRP A 75 14.43 -3.19 6.52
CA TRP A 75 13.16 -2.90 5.85
C TRP A 75 12.56 -4.13 5.18
N THR A 76 13.38 -5.05 4.68
CA THR A 76 12.88 -6.33 4.18
C THR A 76 12.21 -7.12 5.29
N ASP A 77 12.84 -7.24 6.45
CA ASP A 77 12.27 -7.93 7.62
C ASP A 77 11.02 -7.20 8.15
N ARG A 78 11.04 -5.89 8.16
CA ARG A 78 9.91 -5.08 8.63
C ARG A 78 8.68 -5.25 7.75
N ILE A 79 8.87 -5.21 6.43
CA ILE A 79 7.79 -5.41 5.44
C ILE A 79 7.32 -6.87 5.45
N HIS A 80 8.23 -7.83 5.59
CA HIS A 80 7.87 -9.24 5.73
C HIS A 80 6.94 -9.46 6.93
N ARG A 81 7.28 -8.95 8.10
CA ARG A 81 6.43 -9.05 9.31
C ARG A 81 5.06 -8.40 9.11
N LEU A 82 5.03 -7.23 8.50
CA LEU A 82 3.78 -6.50 8.20
C LEU A 82 2.87 -7.32 7.30
N LEU A 83 3.40 -7.83 6.18
CA LEU A 83 2.63 -8.60 5.21
C LEU A 83 2.22 -9.97 5.77
N SER A 84 3.08 -10.63 6.55
CA SER A 84 2.74 -11.89 7.23
C SER A 84 1.57 -11.72 8.21
N ALA A 85 1.57 -10.64 8.99
CA ALA A 85 0.46 -10.33 9.87
C ALA A 85 -0.82 -10.01 9.06
N GLY A 86 -0.69 -9.24 7.98
CA GLY A 86 -1.81 -8.93 7.09
C GLY A 86 -2.44 -10.19 6.48
N VAL A 87 -1.62 -11.13 5.98
CA VAL A 87 -2.10 -12.41 5.44
C VAL A 87 -2.80 -13.23 6.52
N ARG A 88 -2.17 -13.37 7.70
CA ARG A 88 -2.73 -14.12 8.83
C ARG A 88 -4.12 -13.62 9.26
N ASP A 89 -4.26 -12.31 9.33
CA ASP A 89 -5.43 -11.67 9.94
C ASP A 89 -6.43 -11.12 8.92
N ARG A 90 -6.17 -11.28 7.59
CA ARG A 90 -7.01 -10.73 6.51
C ARG A 90 -8.49 -11.09 6.66
N ASP A 91 -8.77 -12.33 7.01
CA ASP A 91 -10.13 -12.88 7.05
C ASP A 91 -10.93 -12.45 8.31
N LEU A 92 -10.31 -11.69 9.22
CA LEU A 92 -11.01 -11.01 10.31
C LEU A 92 -11.91 -9.86 9.81
N VAL A 93 -11.62 -9.34 8.60
CA VAL A 93 -12.48 -8.33 7.95
C VAL A 93 -13.31 -9.02 6.89
N PRO A 94 -14.63 -9.13 7.07
CA PRO A 94 -15.49 -9.86 6.15
C PRO A 94 -15.58 -9.19 4.77
N ALA A 95 -15.88 -10.00 3.75
CA ALA A 95 -15.92 -9.55 2.34
C ALA A 95 -16.91 -8.40 2.09
N GLU A 96 -18.01 -8.37 2.86
CA GLU A 96 -19.04 -7.33 2.74
C GLU A 96 -18.53 -5.95 3.15
N ARG A 97 -17.47 -5.91 3.97
CA ARG A 97 -16.87 -4.67 4.47
C ARG A 97 -15.41 -4.52 4.09
N SER A 98 -14.96 -5.27 3.10
CA SER A 98 -13.57 -5.16 2.63
C SER A 98 -13.46 -5.30 1.12
N ILE A 99 -12.38 -4.74 0.58
CA ILE A 99 -12.01 -4.90 -0.82
C ILE A 99 -10.49 -5.06 -0.91
N ASP A 100 -10.04 -6.05 -1.67
CA ASP A 100 -8.64 -6.22 -2.05
C ASP A 100 -8.41 -5.53 -3.41
N ILE A 101 -7.42 -4.65 -3.47
CA ILE A 101 -7.13 -3.81 -4.64
C ILE A 101 -5.69 -4.07 -5.06
N SER A 102 -5.50 -4.79 -6.17
CA SER A 102 -4.17 -5.02 -6.72
C SER A 102 -3.70 -3.81 -7.52
N PHE A 103 -2.44 -3.44 -7.32
CA PHE A 103 -1.85 -2.26 -7.95
C PHE A 103 -1.90 -2.29 -9.48
N HIS A 104 -1.73 -3.47 -10.09
CA HIS A 104 -1.83 -3.62 -11.53
C HIS A 104 -3.26 -3.43 -12.08
N GLN A 105 -4.28 -3.67 -11.25
CA GLN A 105 -5.69 -3.46 -11.60
C GLN A 105 -6.16 -2.02 -11.42
N LEU A 106 -5.41 -1.24 -10.63
CA LEU A 106 -5.79 0.14 -10.31
C LEU A 106 -5.75 1.06 -11.53
N ASN A 107 -4.81 0.82 -12.46
CA ASN A 107 -4.62 1.68 -13.63
C ASN A 107 -5.80 1.64 -14.59
N GLY A 108 -6.43 2.80 -14.80
CA GLY A 108 -7.56 2.96 -15.69
C GLY A 108 -8.89 2.46 -15.11
N ASN A 109 -8.87 1.90 -13.89
CA ASN A 109 -10.06 1.41 -13.18
C ASN A 109 -10.32 2.16 -11.87
N GLU A 110 -9.65 3.28 -11.64
CA GLU A 110 -9.68 4.01 -10.37
C GLU A 110 -11.11 4.38 -9.96
N ILE A 111 -11.93 4.83 -10.91
CA ILE A 111 -13.33 5.23 -10.63
C ILE A 111 -14.18 4.02 -10.28
N THR A 112 -14.06 2.91 -11.03
CA THR A 112 -14.82 1.67 -10.75
C THR A 112 -14.47 1.10 -9.38
N ILE A 113 -13.19 1.14 -9.00
CA ILE A 113 -12.74 0.70 -7.68
C ILE A 113 -13.31 1.61 -6.58
N LEU A 114 -13.32 2.92 -6.81
CA LEU A 114 -13.94 3.87 -5.87
C LEU A 114 -15.45 3.63 -5.72
N GLU A 115 -16.17 3.37 -6.82
CA GLU A 115 -17.59 3.01 -6.78
C GLU A 115 -17.84 1.79 -5.89
N SER A 116 -17.06 0.71 -6.10
CA SER A 116 -17.15 -0.50 -5.29
C SER A 116 -16.82 -0.25 -3.80
N LEU A 117 -15.86 0.64 -3.52
CA LEU A 117 -15.50 0.99 -2.15
C LEU A 117 -16.60 1.80 -1.46
N TYR A 118 -17.19 2.77 -2.16
CA TYR A 118 -18.30 3.58 -1.63
C TYR A 118 -19.53 2.72 -1.36
N GLU A 119 -19.87 1.79 -2.28
CA GLU A 119 -20.95 0.83 -2.09
C GLU A 119 -20.77 -0.01 -0.82
N ARG A 120 -19.56 -0.61 -0.62
CA ARG A 120 -19.24 -1.39 0.59
C ARG A 120 -19.28 -0.55 1.87
N ALA A 121 -18.91 0.72 1.76
CA ALA A 121 -18.96 1.64 2.90
C ALA A 121 -20.38 2.14 3.22
N GLY A 122 -21.37 1.83 2.39
CA GLY A 122 -22.73 2.34 2.52
C GLY A 122 -22.80 3.86 2.36
N VAL A 123 -21.87 4.45 1.61
CA VAL A 123 -21.77 5.89 1.38
C VAL A 123 -22.13 6.19 -0.07
N GLU A 124 -23.01 7.15 -0.30
CA GLU A 124 -23.38 7.54 -1.64
C GLU A 124 -22.23 8.24 -2.38
N LEU A 125 -21.84 7.69 -3.53
CA LEU A 125 -20.95 8.37 -4.45
C LEU A 125 -21.75 9.33 -5.34
N THR A 126 -21.98 10.55 -4.85
CA THR A 126 -22.75 11.54 -5.61
C THR A 126 -22.04 11.93 -6.90
N PRO A 127 -22.80 12.39 -7.95
CA PRO A 127 -22.19 12.85 -9.21
C PRO A 127 -21.15 13.97 -9.02
N GLY A 128 -21.32 14.82 -8.02
CA GLY A 128 -20.38 15.89 -7.67
C GLY A 128 -19.06 15.35 -7.13
N VAL A 129 -19.12 14.34 -6.25
CA VAL A 129 -17.94 13.67 -5.70
C VAL A 129 -17.21 12.89 -6.81
N ARG A 130 -17.94 12.12 -7.63
CA ARG A 130 -17.38 11.42 -8.79
C ARG A 130 -16.60 12.38 -9.71
N LYS A 131 -17.22 13.49 -10.11
CA LYS A 131 -16.58 14.50 -10.96
C LYS A 131 -15.33 15.11 -10.31
N SER A 132 -15.29 15.19 -8.99
CA SER A 132 -14.10 15.67 -8.27
C SER A 132 -12.95 14.68 -8.34
N PHE A 133 -13.22 13.37 -8.25
CA PHE A 133 -12.21 12.33 -8.46
C PHE A 133 -11.68 12.33 -9.90
N GLU A 134 -12.57 12.38 -10.89
CA GLU A 134 -12.17 12.44 -12.31
C GLU A 134 -11.27 13.64 -12.60
N ARG A 135 -11.62 14.81 -12.05
CA ARG A 135 -10.79 16.03 -12.16
C ARG A 135 -9.44 15.85 -11.48
N TYR A 136 -9.40 15.24 -10.30
CA TYR A 136 -8.15 14.97 -9.59
C TYR A 136 -7.24 14.04 -10.40
N LEU A 137 -7.76 12.95 -10.93
CA LEU A 137 -7.01 12.01 -11.76
C LEU A 137 -6.47 12.69 -13.01
N GLY A 138 -7.29 13.48 -13.72
CA GLY A 138 -6.86 14.23 -14.88
C GLY A 138 -5.78 15.28 -14.58
N SER A 139 -5.83 15.90 -13.40
CA SER A 139 -4.85 16.90 -12.97
C SER A 139 -3.56 16.30 -12.40
N ASN A 140 -3.58 15.02 -12.03
CA ASN A 140 -2.47 14.31 -11.40
C ASN A 140 -2.14 13.00 -12.12
N PRO A 141 -1.80 13.06 -13.42
CA PRO A 141 -1.44 11.87 -14.18
C PRO A 141 -0.19 11.23 -13.59
N ARG A 142 -0.07 9.91 -13.74
CA ARG A 142 1.13 9.18 -13.33
C ARG A 142 2.37 9.77 -13.97
N GLY A 143 3.44 9.85 -13.19
CA GLY A 143 4.70 10.42 -13.68
C GLY A 143 4.73 11.95 -13.79
N LYS A 144 3.68 12.67 -13.37
CA LYS A 144 3.63 14.14 -13.36
C LYS A 144 4.89 14.81 -12.75
N HIS A 145 5.48 14.17 -11.75
CA HIS A 145 6.68 14.66 -11.06
C HIS A 145 7.95 13.87 -11.41
N GLY A 146 7.94 13.18 -12.56
CA GLY A 146 9.03 12.31 -13.00
C GLY A 146 8.93 10.90 -12.44
N SER A 147 9.87 10.05 -12.86
CA SER A 147 10.01 8.68 -12.37
C SER A 147 11.37 8.49 -11.72
N ILE A 148 11.39 7.92 -10.53
CA ILE A 148 12.64 7.51 -9.89
C ILE A 148 12.98 6.11 -10.40
N ARG A 149 14.17 5.95 -10.98
CA ARG A 149 14.68 4.62 -11.31
C ARG A 149 15.31 4.01 -10.07
N TYR A 150 14.72 2.94 -9.63
CA TYR A 150 15.23 2.16 -8.52
C TYR A 150 16.05 0.98 -9.05
N ASP A 151 17.11 0.61 -8.34
CA ASP A 151 17.96 -0.53 -8.68
C ASP A 151 18.52 -1.14 -7.40
N LEU A 152 17.88 -2.22 -6.93
CA LEU A 152 18.28 -2.92 -5.70
C LEU A 152 19.67 -3.53 -5.82
N GLN A 153 19.96 -4.18 -6.96
CA GLN A 153 21.25 -4.83 -7.17
C GLN A 153 22.39 -3.82 -7.16
N ARG A 154 22.21 -2.70 -7.88
CA ARG A 154 23.25 -1.67 -7.98
C ARG A 154 23.47 -0.91 -6.68
N HIS A 155 22.41 -0.61 -5.94
CA HIS A 155 22.48 0.30 -4.79
C HIS A 155 22.63 -0.43 -3.46
N PHE A 156 22.18 -1.68 -3.38
CA PHE A 156 22.14 -2.48 -2.15
C PHE A 156 22.72 -3.87 -2.29
N GLY A 157 23.22 -4.26 -3.48
CA GLY A 157 23.88 -5.55 -3.71
C GLY A 157 22.98 -6.79 -3.66
N VAL A 158 21.64 -6.61 -3.62
CA VAL A 158 20.67 -7.69 -3.43
C VAL A 158 19.82 -7.89 -4.68
N SER A 159 19.65 -9.15 -5.13
CA SER A 159 18.83 -9.43 -6.29
C SER A 159 17.33 -9.33 -5.98
N PRO A 160 16.51 -8.82 -6.93
CA PRO A 160 15.05 -8.81 -6.77
C PRO A 160 14.46 -10.20 -6.54
N GLU A 161 15.02 -11.24 -7.14
CA GLU A 161 14.56 -12.63 -7.04
C GLU A 161 14.80 -13.18 -5.63
N GLU A 162 15.97 -12.91 -5.06
CA GLU A 162 16.32 -13.29 -3.69
C GLU A 162 15.38 -12.64 -2.67
N VAL A 163 15.07 -11.36 -2.85
CA VAL A 163 14.09 -10.70 -2.00
C VAL A 163 12.69 -11.29 -2.20
N ARG A 164 12.28 -11.54 -3.45
CA ARG A 164 10.93 -12.04 -3.78
C ARG A 164 10.63 -13.38 -3.14
N SER A 165 11.57 -14.33 -3.16
CA SER A 165 11.38 -15.66 -2.58
C SER A 165 10.98 -15.64 -1.10
N ARG A 166 11.28 -14.57 -0.38
CA ARG A 166 10.84 -14.39 1.00
C ARG A 166 9.35 -14.05 1.14
N PHE A 167 8.68 -13.73 0.04
CA PHE A 167 7.29 -13.27 0.00
C PHE A 167 6.35 -14.18 -0.80
N ASP A 168 6.75 -15.41 -1.11
CA ASP A 168 5.93 -16.38 -1.85
C ASP A 168 4.55 -16.53 -1.21
N PHE A 169 4.46 -16.59 0.14
CA PHE A 169 3.21 -16.65 0.90
C PHE A 169 2.24 -15.51 0.58
N TYR A 170 2.75 -14.35 0.19
CA TYR A 170 1.94 -13.18 -0.13
C TYR A 170 1.42 -13.24 -1.58
N PHE A 171 2.25 -13.69 -2.50
CA PHE A 171 1.84 -13.93 -3.90
C PHE A 171 0.84 -15.10 -4.00
N ASP A 172 0.99 -16.13 -3.18
CA ASP A 172 0.05 -17.27 -3.12
C ASP A 172 -1.33 -16.84 -2.59
N ARG A 173 -1.38 -15.82 -1.74
CA ARG A 173 -2.63 -15.35 -1.10
C ARG A 173 -3.37 -14.31 -1.91
N PHE A 174 -2.65 -13.44 -2.62
CA PHE A 174 -3.22 -12.28 -3.30
C PHE A 174 -2.80 -12.21 -4.77
N ASP A 175 -3.69 -11.67 -5.62
CA ASP A 175 -3.38 -11.41 -7.04
C ASP A 175 -2.41 -10.22 -7.16
N VAL A 176 -1.13 -10.51 -6.97
CA VAL A 176 -0.04 -9.54 -7.07
C VAL A 176 0.89 -9.94 -8.21
N ARG A 177 1.21 -9.00 -9.08
CA ARG A 177 2.14 -9.23 -10.18
C ARG A 177 3.52 -8.68 -9.85
N PRO A 178 4.61 -9.42 -10.16
CA PRO A 178 5.97 -8.89 -10.07
C PRO A 178 6.14 -7.63 -10.94
N GLU A 179 6.74 -6.58 -10.34
CA GLU A 179 7.03 -5.31 -11.04
C GLU A 179 8.53 -5.12 -11.30
N VAL A 180 9.38 -5.82 -10.55
CA VAL A 180 10.84 -5.64 -10.55
C VAL A 180 11.51 -6.95 -10.96
N GLY A 181 12.56 -6.87 -11.79
CA GLY A 181 13.33 -8.05 -12.24
C GLY A 181 12.64 -8.88 -13.33
N VAL A 182 11.45 -8.49 -13.79
CA VAL A 182 10.80 -9.15 -14.93
C VAL A 182 11.46 -8.68 -16.21
N ARG A 183 12.06 -9.62 -16.97
CA ARG A 183 12.57 -9.30 -18.31
C ARG A 183 11.39 -8.84 -19.17
N SER A 184 11.52 -7.67 -19.80
CA SER A 184 10.58 -7.16 -20.78
C SER A 184 10.58 -8.09 -22.00
N GLY A 185 9.70 -9.10 -22.01
CA GLY A 185 9.71 -10.08 -23.09
C GLY A 185 8.65 -11.17 -23.01
N GLU A 186 7.57 -11.00 -22.29
CA GLU A 186 6.38 -11.86 -22.44
C GLU A 186 5.12 -11.02 -22.25
N ASN A 187 4.67 -10.47 -23.35
CA ASN A 187 3.28 -10.04 -23.57
C ASN A 187 2.73 -10.81 -24.75
#